data_ac19afe570280d13d0753e4025e0523f
#
_entry.id   ac19afe570280d13d0753e4025e0523f
#
_cell.length_a   1.000
_cell.length_b   1.000
_cell.length_c   1.000
_cell.angle_alpha   90.00
_cell.angle_beta   90.00
_cell.angle_gamma   90.00
#
_symmetry.space_group_name_H-M   'P 1'
#
loop_
_entity.id
_entity.type
_entity.pdbx_description
1 polymer ?
#
loop_
_entity_poly.entity_id
_entity_poly.type
_entity_poly.pdbx_seq_one_letter_code
_entity_poly.pdbx_strand_id
1 'polypeptide(L)'
;MPQGRGNKTEMSTLKILHTADLHLDSPFEGLPSGKASVRRSEQRGLLGRLAELAQREKVDVLLLSGDLLDSDNTYYETGDELIRSLGGTGLPVFIAPGNHDYYSDKSPYARLELPGNVHVFTKEEPDCVELPSLGLRVYGAAFTDKRCPALLEGFSAPRQEGIKNLLCIHGEFGVRESVYNPISEAQLAASGIDYAALGHIHKASGLRQAGSTWYAWPGCPEGRGFDETGEKTVNIVELDDEGCTLRTASIASRKYEILDVNVTSSDPLLAVHTQLTDETVRDIYRIILSGEVDSAPDLNKLRHNLEEFFFELQLRDNTRLRQSVWEKAGEDTLRGLFLMKLRDKYDRARSDAERSRIEQAARWGLAALDNREEVVRHEDQ
;
A
#
# COMPACT_ATOMS: atom_id res chain seq x y z
N MET A 1 58.80 25.53 5.92
CA MET A 1 57.45 25.91 5.56
C MET A 1 56.54 24.70 5.80
N PRO A 2 55.66 24.70 6.80
CA PRO A 2 54.69 23.60 6.96
C PRO A 2 53.53 23.86 6.01
N GLN A 3 53.23 22.87 5.16
CA GLN A 3 52.09 22.83 4.32
C GLN A 3 50.81 22.75 5.20
N GLY A 4 49.94 23.74 5.07
CA GLY A 4 48.63 23.74 5.70
C GLY A 4 47.78 22.55 5.17
N ARG A 5 47.52 21.59 6.04
CA ARG A 5 46.44 20.63 5.82
C ARG A 5 45.12 21.43 5.88
N GLY A 6 44.55 21.65 4.73
CA GLY A 6 43.15 22.11 4.67
C GLY A 6 42.28 21.15 5.46
N ASN A 7 41.61 21.65 6.46
CA ASN A 7 40.51 20.96 7.13
C ASN A 7 39.44 20.69 6.07
N LYS A 8 39.38 19.49 5.50
CA LYS A 8 38.18 19.00 4.89
C LYS A 8 37.18 18.89 6.05
N THR A 9 36.23 19.81 6.08
CA THR A 9 35.04 19.65 6.90
C THR A 9 34.38 18.34 6.39
N GLU A 10 34.47 17.26 7.18
CA GLU A 10 33.75 16.04 6.91
C GLU A 10 32.27 16.48 6.88
N MET A 11 31.67 16.52 5.68
CA MET A 11 30.22 16.73 5.56
C MET A 11 29.55 15.50 6.19
N SER A 12 28.78 15.76 7.23
CA SER A 12 28.01 14.71 7.90
C SER A 12 27.04 14.09 6.92
N THR A 13 26.92 12.77 6.92
CA THR A 13 25.90 12.04 6.15
C THR A 13 24.52 12.59 6.49
N LEU A 14 23.80 13.08 5.49
CA LEU A 14 22.43 13.57 5.63
C LEU A 14 21.47 12.39 5.70
N LYS A 15 20.67 12.33 6.77
CA LYS A 15 19.71 11.26 6.98
C LYS A 15 18.28 11.76 6.75
N ILE A 16 17.57 11.14 5.81
CA ILE A 16 16.25 11.54 5.34
C ILE A 16 15.25 10.43 5.68
N LEU A 17 14.11 10.79 6.26
CA LEU A 17 12.96 9.90 6.34
C LEU A 17 11.98 10.29 5.22
N HIS A 18 11.67 9.36 4.33
CA HIS A 18 10.82 9.60 3.18
C HIS A 18 9.63 8.63 3.20
N THR A 19 8.43 9.20 3.14
CA THR A 19 7.17 8.48 3.01
C THR A 19 6.20 9.22 2.08
N ALA A 20 5.16 8.53 1.63
CA ALA A 20 4.09 9.05 0.78
C ALA A 20 2.84 8.16 0.93
N ASP A 21 1.75 8.55 0.30
CA ASP A 21 0.57 7.72 0.08
C ASP A 21 0.00 7.12 1.38
N LEU A 22 -0.10 7.96 2.44
CA LEU A 22 -0.67 7.57 3.72
C LEU A 22 -2.19 7.41 3.64
N HIS A 23 -2.85 8.22 2.82
CA HIS A 23 -4.29 8.25 2.61
C HIS A 23 -5.08 8.20 3.92
N LEU A 24 -4.71 9.07 4.86
CA LEU A 24 -5.40 9.18 6.14
C LEU A 24 -6.89 9.44 5.94
N ASP A 25 -7.70 8.86 6.80
CA ASP A 25 -9.17 8.90 6.75
C ASP A 25 -9.80 8.10 5.60
N SER A 26 -9.07 7.15 5.00
CA SER A 26 -9.65 6.18 4.05
C SER A 26 -10.87 5.47 4.62
N PRO A 27 -11.94 5.25 3.84
CA PRO A 27 -13.21 4.71 4.33
C PRO A 27 -13.12 3.25 4.76
N PHE A 28 -12.19 2.44 4.23
CA PHE A 28 -12.09 0.99 4.45
C PHE A 28 -13.40 0.24 4.16
N GLU A 29 -14.04 0.55 3.03
CA GLU A 29 -15.37 0.02 2.64
C GLU A 29 -15.43 -1.51 2.58
N GLY A 30 -14.30 -2.18 2.37
CA GLY A 30 -14.19 -3.64 2.37
C GLY A 30 -14.27 -4.31 3.75
N LEU A 31 -14.40 -3.55 4.85
CA LEU A 31 -14.45 -4.03 6.22
C LEU A 31 -15.80 -3.73 6.90
N PRO A 32 -16.24 -4.55 7.86
CA PRO A 32 -17.35 -4.20 8.74
C PRO A 32 -17.13 -2.86 9.45
N SER A 33 -18.19 -2.07 9.65
CA SER A 33 -18.10 -0.67 10.14
C SER A 33 -17.28 -0.49 11.42
N GLY A 34 -17.39 -1.42 12.38
CA GLY A 34 -16.58 -1.40 13.60
C GLY A 34 -15.09 -1.57 13.34
N LYS A 35 -14.72 -2.52 12.47
CA LYS A 35 -13.32 -2.77 12.07
C LYS A 35 -12.78 -1.64 11.19
N ALA A 36 -13.59 -1.08 10.30
CA ALA A 36 -13.23 0.11 9.52
C ALA A 36 -12.90 1.31 10.43
N SER A 37 -13.66 1.51 11.52
CA SER A 37 -13.36 2.57 12.50
C SER A 37 -12.03 2.34 13.23
N VAL A 38 -11.75 1.09 13.62
CA VAL A 38 -10.45 0.71 14.21
C VAL A 38 -9.31 1.01 13.22
N ARG A 39 -9.48 0.61 11.96
CA ARG A 39 -8.47 0.84 10.91
C ARG A 39 -8.17 2.32 10.71
N ARG A 40 -9.20 3.19 10.65
CA ARG A 40 -8.98 4.65 10.56
C ARG A 40 -8.19 5.19 11.75
N SER A 41 -8.49 4.72 12.96
CA SER A 41 -7.73 5.12 14.17
C SER A 41 -6.28 4.67 14.11
N GLU A 42 -6.02 3.43 13.67
CA GLU A 42 -4.67 2.89 13.47
C GLU A 42 -3.91 3.64 12.39
N GLN A 43 -4.58 4.00 11.29
CA GLN A 43 -4.00 4.76 10.19
C GLN A 43 -3.61 6.18 10.65
N ARG A 44 -4.43 6.87 11.44
CA ARG A 44 -4.05 8.16 12.07
C ARG A 44 -2.80 8.00 12.94
N GLY A 45 -2.71 6.91 13.70
CA GLY A 45 -1.54 6.59 14.51
C GLY A 45 -0.23 6.40 13.70
N LEU A 46 -0.28 6.28 12.37
CA LEU A 46 0.92 6.28 11.51
C LEU A 46 1.77 7.53 11.71
N LEU A 47 1.14 8.71 11.87
CA LEU A 47 1.85 9.98 12.06
C LEU A 47 2.71 9.96 13.34
N GLY A 48 2.16 9.44 14.45
CA GLY A 48 2.91 9.28 15.70
C GLY A 48 4.07 8.29 15.55
N ARG A 49 3.83 7.11 14.93
CA ARG A 49 4.87 6.11 14.69
C ARG A 49 5.96 6.62 13.73
N LEU A 50 5.59 7.45 12.75
CA LEU A 50 6.54 8.12 11.87
C LEU A 50 7.44 9.10 12.64
N ALA A 51 6.85 9.92 13.53
CA ALA A 51 7.57 10.85 14.38
C ALA A 51 8.54 10.11 15.34
N GLU A 52 8.08 9.03 15.98
CA GLU A 52 8.90 8.18 16.85
C GLU A 52 10.06 7.54 16.05
N LEU A 53 9.79 7.06 14.84
CA LEU A 53 10.82 6.53 13.95
C LEU A 53 11.85 7.59 13.61
N ALA A 54 11.43 8.80 13.24
CA ALA A 54 12.31 9.92 12.90
C ALA A 54 13.26 10.26 14.05
N GLN A 55 12.76 10.30 15.29
CA GLN A 55 13.57 10.56 16.50
C GLN A 55 14.53 9.40 16.79
N ARG A 56 14.06 8.15 16.74
CA ARG A 56 14.88 6.95 16.98
C ARG A 56 16.04 6.84 16.01
N GLU A 57 15.76 7.13 14.73
CA GLU A 57 16.73 7.06 13.65
C GLU A 57 17.62 8.31 13.54
N LYS A 58 17.29 9.37 14.31
CA LYS A 58 17.99 10.66 14.29
C LYS A 58 18.10 11.23 12.87
N VAL A 59 16.95 11.29 12.18
CA VAL A 59 16.90 11.87 10.84
C VAL A 59 17.03 13.38 10.89
N ASP A 60 17.57 13.99 9.84
CA ASP A 60 17.76 15.43 9.73
C ASP A 60 16.57 16.14 9.09
N VAL A 61 15.82 15.43 8.24
CA VAL A 61 14.68 15.97 7.49
C VAL A 61 13.65 14.88 7.18
N LEU A 62 12.36 15.26 7.18
CA LEU A 62 11.24 14.40 6.82
C LEU A 62 10.60 14.89 5.51
N LEU A 63 10.49 14.01 4.52
CA LEU A 63 9.88 14.27 3.22
C LEU A 63 8.60 13.44 3.07
N LEU A 64 7.46 14.12 2.88
CA LEU A 64 6.13 13.57 2.70
C LEU A 64 5.65 13.89 1.28
N SER A 65 5.81 12.89 0.38
CA SER A 65 5.67 13.11 -1.06
C SER A 65 4.24 12.87 -1.56
N GLY A 66 3.25 13.48 -0.89
CA GLY A 66 1.86 13.58 -1.30
C GLY A 66 0.95 12.43 -0.88
N ASP A 67 -0.33 12.64 -1.11
CA ASP A 67 -1.44 11.75 -0.76
C ASP A 67 -1.39 11.34 0.74
N LEU A 68 -1.16 12.34 1.61
CA LEU A 68 -1.23 12.13 3.05
C LEU A 68 -2.67 11.94 3.50
N LEU A 69 -3.61 12.64 2.86
CA LEU A 69 -5.04 12.59 3.14
C LEU A 69 -5.78 11.95 1.96
N ASP A 70 -6.83 11.20 2.24
CA ASP A 70 -7.59 10.50 1.19
C ASP A 70 -8.58 11.41 0.45
N SER A 71 -8.88 12.59 1.01
CA SER A 71 -9.79 13.58 0.42
C SER A 71 -9.67 14.96 1.06
N ASP A 72 -10.38 15.95 0.48
CA ASP A 72 -10.53 17.31 1.03
C ASP A 72 -11.25 17.36 2.38
N ASN A 73 -11.94 16.28 2.79
CA ASN A 73 -12.72 16.19 4.02
C ASN A 73 -11.98 15.37 5.06
N THR A 74 -11.10 16.02 5.78
CA THR A 74 -10.34 15.42 6.87
C THR A 74 -11.09 15.50 8.18
N TYR A 75 -11.10 14.43 8.97
CA TYR A 75 -11.63 14.47 10.33
C TYR A 75 -10.80 15.43 11.20
N TYR A 76 -11.47 16.05 12.19
CA TYR A 76 -10.80 16.97 13.11
C TYR A 76 -9.62 16.30 13.83
N GLU A 77 -9.81 15.06 14.27
CA GLU A 77 -8.79 14.28 14.97
C GLU A 77 -7.56 13.99 14.10
N THR A 78 -7.72 13.91 12.80
CA THR A 78 -6.61 13.69 11.86
C THR A 78 -5.80 14.98 11.69
N GLY A 79 -6.47 16.13 11.61
CA GLY A 79 -5.82 17.43 11.58
C GLY A 79 -5.00 17.68 12.85
N ASP A 80 -5.59 17.43 14.03
CA ASP A 80 -4.90 17.55 15.31
C ASP A 80 -3.69 16.62 15.41
N GLU A 81 -3.84 15.38 14.97
CA GLU A 81 -2.74 14.41 14.99
C GLU A 81 -1.59 14.83 14.07
N LEU A 82 -1.91 15.37 12.87
CA LEU A 82 -0.92 15.88 11.94
C LEU A 82 -0.11 17.03 12.55
N ILE A 83 -0.79 18.02 13.15
CA ILE A 83 -0.15 19.15 13.83
C ILE A 83 0.74 18.66 14.98
N ARG A 84 0.21 17.79 15.84
CA ARG A 84 0.90 17.31 17.03
C ARG A 84 2.11 16.45 16.68
N SER A 85 1.94 15.46 15.80
CA SER A 85 2.98 14.50 15.49
C SER A 85 4.11 15.12 14.67
N LEU A 86 3.81 15.85 13.59
CA LEU A 86 4.83 16.47 12.76
C LEU A 86 5.50 17.65 13.47
N GLY A 87 4.73 18.49 14.20
CA GLY A 87 5.28 19.58 15.01
C GLY A 87 6.17 19.09 16.15
N GLY A 88 5.74 18.01 16.80
CA GLY A 88 6.47 17.41 17.93
C GLY A 88 7.82 16.82 17.58
N THR A 89 8.12 16.58 16.29
CA THR A 89 9.45 16.13 15.86
C THR A 89 10.52 17.19 16.06
N GLY A 90 10.18 18.47 15.92
CA GLY A 90 11.13 19.58 15.87
C GLY A 90 12.04 19.57 14.63
N LEU A 91 11.90 18.60 13.74
CA LEU A 91 12.66 18.44 12.51
C LEU A 91 12.02 19.25 11.37
N PRO A 92 12.79 19.71 10.37
CA PRO A 92 12.21 20.21 9.13
C PRO A 92 11.37 19.13 8.45
N VAL A 93 10.11 19.43 8.19
CA VAL A 93 9.15 18.55 7.51
C VAL A 93 8.65 19.22 6.24
N PHE A 94 8.70 18.52 5.13
CA PHE A 94 8.23 18.99 3.83
C PHE A 94 7.10 18.13 3.31
N ILE A 95 6.00 18.77 2.89
CA ILE A 95 4.84 18.12 2.32
C ILE A 95 4.63 18.66 0.91
N ALA A 96 4.60 17.77 -0.08
CA ALA A 96 4.24 18.07 -1.45
C ALA A 96 2.85 17.44 -1.72
N PRO A 97 1.74 18.20 -1.66
CA PRO A 97 0.40 17.66 -1.88
C PRO A 97 0.27 16.88 -3.18
N GLY A 98 -0.44 15.72 -3.13
CA GLY A 98 -0.69 14.85 -4.26
C GLY A 98 -2.07 15.09 -4.89
N ASN A 99 -2.57 14.10 -5.65
CA ASN A 99 -3.83 14.24 -6.36
C ASN A 99 -5.08 13.98 -5.49
N HIS A 100 -4.95 13.28 -4.35
CA HIS A 100 -6.04 13.11 -3.39
C HIS A 100 -6.17 14.30 -2.44
N ASP A 101 -5.06 14.93 -2.06
CA ASP A 101 -4.98 16.00 -1.09
C ASP A 101 -4.41 17.30 -1.68
N TYR A 102 -4.71 17.58 -2.96
CA TYR A 102 -4.19 18.72 -3.67
C TYR A 102 -4.41 20.07 -2.94
N TYR A 103 -3.47 20.99 -3.11
CA TYR A 103 -3.54 22.30 -2.46
C TYR A 103 -4.59 23.20 -3.10
N SER A 104 -5.46 23.74 -2.27
CA SER A 104 -6.43 24.78 -2.62
C SER A 104 -6.77 25.58 -1.36
N ASP A 105 -7.42 26.73 -1.53
CA ASP A 105 -7.90 27.54 -0.39
C ASP A 105 -8.87 26.79 0.54
N LYS A 106 -9.41 25.67 0.09
CA LYS A 106 -10.32 24.79 0.84
C LYS A 106 -9.65 23.52 1.36
N SER A 107 -8.43 23.25 0.94
CA SER A 107 -7.71 22.06 1.39
C SER A 107 -7.44 22.09 2.90
N PRO A 108 -7.27 20.94 3.54
CA PRO A 108 -6.87 20.87 4.95
C PRO A 108 -5.58 21.67 5.21
N TYR A 109 -4.63 21.67 4.30
CA TYR A 109 -3.36 22.38 4.42
C TYR A 109 -3.49 23.90 4.50
N ALA A 110 -4.52 24.48 3.87
CA ALA A 110 -4.81 25.90 3.94
C ALA A 110 -5.56 26.31 5.22
N ARG A 111 -6.25 25.34 5.86
CA ARG A 111 -7.11 25.58 7.04
C ARG A 111 -6.45 25.25 8.38
N LEU A 112 -5.46 24.33 8.35
CA LEU A 112 -4.73 23.92 9.56
C LEU A 112 -3.63 24.94 9.89
N GLU A 113 -3.52 25.31 11.16
CA GLU A 113 -2.39 26.09 11.66
C GLU A 113 -1.19 25.16 11.88
N LEU A 114 -0.45 24.90 10.79
CA LEU A 114 0.69 24.02 10.83
C LEU A 114 1.85 24.62 11.63
N PRO A 115 2.60 23.79 12.37
CA PRO A 115 3.78 24.24 13.12
C PRO A 115 4.87 24.82 12.21
N GLY A 116 5.68 25.74 12.72
CA GLY A 116 6.69 26.45 11.94
C GLY A 116 7.82 25.58 11.36
N ASN A 117 7.96 24.34 11.79
CA ASN A 117 8.88 23.36 11.23
C ASN A 117 8.27 22.54 10.09
N VAL A 118 6.97 22.71 9.77
CA VAL A 118 6.25 22.01 8.69
C VAL A 118 6.03 22.96 7.53
N HIS A 119 6.64 22.66 6.41
CA HIS A 119 6.47 23.41 5.17
C HIS A 119 5.63 22.62 4.17
N VAL A 120 4.57 23.23 3.64
CA VAL A 120 3.73 22.68 2.57
C VAL A 120 4.00 23.45 1.28
N PHE A 121 4.38 22.74 0.22
CA PHE A 121 4.42 23.34 -1.11
C PHE A 121 3.01 23.63 -1.60
N THR A 122 2.80 24.76 -2.24
CA THR A 122 1.44 25.26 -2.56
C THR A 122 1.24 25.61 -4.02
N LYS A 123 2.28 25.45 -4.85
CA LYS A 123 2.29 25.83 -6.26
C LYS A 123 2.70 24.66 -7.15
N GLU A 124 2.27 24.73 -8.40
CA GLU A 124 2.69 23.79 -9.44
C GLU A 124 4.15 24.01 -9.86
N GLU A 125 4.63 25.25 -9.86
CA GLU A 125 6.04 25.53 -10.12
C GLU A 125 6.89 25.10 -8.93
N PRO A 126 7.98 24.35 -9.16
CA PRO A 126 8.89 23.95 -8.08
C PRO A 126 9.43 25.15 -7.31
N ASP A 127 9.17 25.19 -6.02
CA ASP A 127 9.67 26.19 -5.08
C ASP A 127 10.82 25.62 -4.25
N CYS A 128 11.63 26.47 -3.61
CA CYS A 128 12.81 26.09 -2.87
C CYS A 128 12.82 26.64 -1.47
N VAL A 129 13.09 25.76 -0.50
CA VAL A 129 13.37 26.16 0.89
C VAL A 129 14.82 25.84 1.21
N GLU A 130 15.57 26.84 1.66
CA GLU A 130 16.96 26.67 2.08
C GLU A 130 17.04 26.37 3.58
N LEU A 131 17.87 25.37 3.93
CA LEU A 131 18.24 25.00 5.29
C LEU A 131 19.76 25.17 5.47
N PRO A 132 20.27 26.39 5.65
CA PRO A 132 21.71 26.65 5.66
C PRO A 132 22.47 25.89 6.76
N SER A 133 21.83 25.65 7.91
CA SER A 133 22.41 24.90 9.03
C SER A 133 22.72 23.44 8.68
N LEU A 134 22.00 22.87 7.68
CA LEU A 134 22.18 21.50 7.21
C LEU A 134 22.90 21.43 5.86
N GLY A 135 23.27 22.57 5.26
CA GLY A 135 23.82 22.58 3.90
C GLY A 135 22.84 22.01 2.87
N LEU A 136 21.53 22.34 2.99
CA LEU A 136 20.48 21.67 2.28
C LEU A 136 19.53 22.67 1.59
N ARG A 137 19.07 22.31 0.37
CA ARG A 137 17.94 22.91 -0.31
C ARG A 137 16.90 21.85 -0.58
N VAL A 138 15.64 22.13 -0.23
CA VAL A 138 14.52 21.25 -0.53
C VAL A 138 13.61 21.91 -1.54
N TYR A 139 13.53 21.30 -2.71
CA TYR A 139 12.62 21.69 -3.79
C TYR A 139 11.35 20.86 -3.68
N GLY A 140 10.22 21.44 -4.07
CA GLY A 140 8.97 20.71 -4.15
C GLY A 140 7.93 21.49 -4.92
N ALA A 141 6.89 20.79 -5.35
CA ALA A 141 5.73 21.33 -6.05
C ALA A 141 4.47 20.61 -5.56
N ALA A 142 3.32 21.24 -5.73
CA ALA A 142 2.03 20.72 -5.30
C ALA A 142 1.13 20.44 -6.47
N PHE A 143 0.30 19.41 -6.36
CA PHE A 143 -0.94 19.38 -7.12
C PHE A 143 -1.87 20.51 -6.62
N THR A 144 -2.49 21.23 -7.53
CA THR A 144 -3.49 22.28 -7.25
C THR A 144 -4.88 21.88 -7.72
N ASP A 145 -5.00 20.73 -8.38
CA ASP A 145 -6.22 20.04 -8.78
C ASP A 145 -5.96 18.52 -8.78
N LYS A 146 -7.00 17.72 -8.92
CA LYS A 146 -6.91 16.26 -9.08
C LYS A 146 -6.03 15.81 -10.24
N ARG A 147 -5.84 16.68 -11.21
CA ARG A 147 -4.99 16.48 -12.39
C ARG A 147 -3.96 17.58 -12.47
N CYS A 148 -2.75 17.21 -12.84
CA CYS A 148 -1.64 18.12 -12.84
C CYS A 148 -0.75 17.87 -14.08
N PRO A 149 -0.28 18.91 -14.77
CA PRO A 149 0.68 18.77 -15.87
C PRO A 149 2.04 18.31 -15.36
N ALA A 150 3.02 18.19 -16.27
CA ALA A 150 4.40 17.86 -15.90
C ALA A 150 5.06 19.02 -15.13
N LEU A 151 5.19 18.89 -13.81
CA LEU A 151 5.73 19.94 -12.92
C LEU A 151 7.25 20.11 -13.06
N LEU A 152 7.96 19.12 -13.58
CA LEU A 152 9.41 19.16 -13.79
C LEU A 152 9.82 19.55 -15.22
N GLU A 153 8.90 20.10 -16.02
CA GLU A 153 9.25 20.53 -17.36
C GLU A 153 10.18 21.77 -17.31
N GLY A 154 11.41 21.60 -17.83
CA GLY A 154 12.43 22.65 -17.80
C GLY A 154 13.05 22.94 -16.42
N PHE A 155 12.69 22.17 -15.39
CA PHE A 155 13.25 22.36 -14.06
C PHE A 155 14.70 21.91 -13.97
N SER A 156 15.55 22.75 -13.35
CA SER A 156 16.92 22.39 -12.99
C SER A 156 17.38 23.21 -11.77
N ALA A 157 17.73 22.50 -10.69
CA ALA A 157 18.29 23.09 -9.49
C ALA A 157 19.77 23.46 -9.69
N PRO A 158 20.22 24.66 -9.26
CA PRO A 158 21.63 25.01 -9.33
C PRO A 158 22.46 24.17 -8.35
N ARG A 159 23.52 23.56 -8.83
CA ARG A 159 24.48 22.84 -7.97
C ARG A 159 25.44 23.82 -7.32
N GLN A 160 25.70 23.59 -6.06
CA GLN A 160 26.64 24.36 -5.26
C GLN A 160 27.44 23.42 -4.37
N GLU A 161 28.77 23.61 -4.31
CA GLU A 161 29.62 22.81 -3.43
C GLU A 161 29.20 22.96 -1.96
N GLY A 162 29.10 21.85 -1.24
CA GLY A 162 28.70 21.82 0.16
C GLY A 162 27.17 21.93 0.38
N ILE A 163 26.37 21.96 -0.68
CA ILE A 163 24.91 22.01 -0.56
C ILE A 163 24.30 20.82 -1.32
N LYS A 164 23.45 20.05 -0.62
CA LYS A 164 22.65 18.98 -1.22
C LYS A 164 21.28 19.51 -1.65
N ASN A 165 20.85 19.11 -2.84
CA ASN A 165 19.54 19.44 -3.38
C ASN A 165 18.61 18.22 -3.24
N LEU A 166 17.53 18.34 -2.47
CA LEU A 166 16.48 17.34 -2.38
C LEU A 166 15.24 17.79 -3.18
N LEU A 167 14.49 16.83 -3.69
CA LEU A 167 13.19 17.07 -4.31
C LEU A 167 12.13 16.25 -3.58
N CYS A 168 11.04 16.90 -3.16
CA CYS A 168 9.85 16.26 -2.60
C CYS A 168 8.69 16.52 -3.57
N ILE A 169 8.17 15.48 -4.23
CA ILE A 169 7.18 15.64 -5.29
C ILE A 169 6.31 14.38 -5.44
N HIS A 170 5.05 14.60 -5.79
CA HIS A 170 4.11 13.55 -6.13
C HIS A 170 3.94 13.45 -7.65
N GLY A 171 3.82 12.23 -8.20
CA GLY A 171 3.59 12.09 -9.64
C GLY A 171 3.86 10.70 -10.20
N GLU A 172 3.32 10.47 -11.40
CA GLU A 172 3.41 9.20 -12.10
C GLU A 172 4.68 9.10 -12.94
N PHE A 173 5.45 8.03 -12.73
CA PHE A 173 6.73 7.85 -13.40
C PHE A 173 6.62 6.96 -14.64
N GLY A 174 7.25 7.40 -15.72
CA GLY A 174 7.41 6.61 -16.93
C GLY A 174 6.20 6.56 -17.86
N VAL A 175 5.10 7.23 -17.50
CA VAL A 175 3.88 7.32 -18.31
C VAL A 175 3.75 8.73 -18.88
N ARG A 176 4.22 8.94 -20.11
CA ARG A 176 4.36 10.24 -20.74
C ARG A 176 3.05 11.05 -20.84
N GLU A 177 1.94 10.38 -21.06
CA GLU A 177 0.61 11.01 -21.24
C GLU A 177 -0.22 10.98 -19.96
N SER A 178 0.41 10.73 -18.81
CA SER A 178 -0.29 10.80 -17.53
C SER A 178 -0.80 12.21 -17.25
N VAL A 179 -1.94 12.26 -16.58
CA VAL A 179 -2.52 13.51 -16.05
C VAL A 179 -2.16 13.75 -14.58
N TYR A 180 -1.25 12.93 -14.06
CA TYR A 180 -0.81 12.95 -12.66
C TYR A 180 0.69 13.29 -12.59
N ASN A 181 1.07 14.53 -13.04
CA ASN A 181 2.45 14.97 -13.06
C ASN A 181 3.41 13.91 -13.65
N PRO A 182 3.42 13.69 -14.96
CA PRO A 182 4.31 12.70 -15.57
C PRO A 182 5.77 13.03 -15.34
N ILE A 183 6.50 12.13 -14.67
CA ILE A 183 7.92 12.24 -14.37
C ILE A 183 8.69 11.25 -15.23
N SER A 184 9.76 11.69 -15.87
CA SER A 184 10.66 10.85 -16.66
C SER A 184 12.05 10.76 -16.06
N GLU A 185 12.75 9.67 -16.37
CA GLU A 185 14.14 9.46 -15.97
C GLU A 185 15.06 10.59 -16.52
N ALA A 186 14.79 11.06 -17.74
CA ALA A 186 15.55 12.15 -18.35
C ALA A 186 15.39 13.48 -17.59
N GLN A 187 14.18 13.80 -17.10
CA GLN A 187 13.95 14.99 -16.27
C GLN A 187 14.70 14.88 -14.93
N LEU A 188 14.65 13.73 -14.26
CA LEU A 188 15.42 13.52 -13.03
C LEU A 188 16.93 13.64 -13.29
N ALA A 189 17.45 13.04 -14.34
CA ALA A 189 18.88 13.12 -14.69
C ALA A 189 19.36 14.56 -14.96
N ALA A 190 18.49 15.42 -15.49
CA ALA A 190 18.78 16.83 -15.82
C ALA A 190 18.46 17.80 -14.67
N SER A 191 17.80 17.36 -13.61
CA SER A 191 17.22 18.21 -12.56
C SER A 191 18.22 18.91 -11.65
N GLY A 192 19.47 18.42 -11.56
CA GLY A 192 20.44 18.93 -10.59
C GLY A 192 20.16 18.53 -9.14
N ILE A 193 19.26 17.60 -8.93
CA ILE A 193 18.87 17.04 -7.62
C ILE A 193 19.83 15.91 -7.22
N ASP A 194 20.11 15.80 -5.93
CA ASP A 194 20.91 14.69 -5.36
C ASP A 194 20.01 13.52 -4.96
N TYR A 195 18.85 13.78 -4.32
CA TYR A 195 17.84 12.77 -4.03
C TYR A 195 16.42 13.29 -4.29
N ALA A 196 15.64 12.52 -5.07
CA ALA A 196 14.24 12.79 -5.33
C ALA A 196 13.33 11.82 -4.55
N ALA A 197 12.57 12.37 -3.61
CA ALA A 197 11.52 11.67 -2.87
C ALA A 197 10.21 11.75 -3.67
N LEU A 198 9.79 10.59 -4.22
CA LEU A 198 8.63 10.50 -5.11
C LEU A 198 7.46 9.79 -4.41
N GLY A 199 6.23 10.23 -4.67
CA GLY A 199 4.98 9.59 -4.25
C GLY A 199 4.13 9.14 -5.43
N HIS A 200 2.88 8.69 -5.20
CA HIS A 200 1.88 8.23 -6.16
C HIS A 200 1.90 6.70 -6.40
N ILE A 201 3.03 6.06 -6.38
CA ILE A 201 3.13 4.62 -6.65
C ILE A 201 3.16 3.87 -5.32
N HIS A 202 2.06 3.15 -4.99
CA HIS A 202 1.87 2.46 -3.70
C HIS A 202 2.78 1.24 -3.48
N LYS A 203 3.64 0.93 -4.45
CA LYS A 203 4.63 -0.14 -4.36
C LYS A 203 6.02 0.44 -4.24
N ALA A 204 6.76 0.05 -3.21
CA ALA A 204 8.13 0.48 -3.00
C ALA A 204 9.03 0.10 -4.19
N SER A 205 9.87 1.04 -4.63
CA SER A 205 10.76 0.86 -5.78
C SER A 205 12.14 0.32 -5.41
N GLY A 206 12.55 0.43 -4.14
CA GLY A 206 13.95 0.44 -3.76
C GLY A 206 14.67 1.70 -4.28
N LEU A 207 15.96 1.78 -4.03
CA LEU A 207 16.80 2.90 -4.50
C LEU A 207 17.09 2.76 -5.99
N ARG A 208 16.89 3.85 -6.74
CA ARG A 208 17.17 3.95 -8.18
C ARG A 208 18.02 5.17 -8.47
N GLN A 209 18.59 5.24 -9.68
CA GLN A 209 19.44 6.34 -10.11
C GLN A 209 19.16 6.73 -11.56
N ALA A 210 19.07 8.04 -11.82
CA ALA A 210 18.97 8.65 -13.13
C ALA A 210 20.07 9.72 -13.28
N GLY A 211 21.07 9.45 -14.10
CA GLY A 211 22.28 10.29 -14.14
C GLY A 211 22.97 10.36 -12.78
N SER A 212 23.05 11.55 -12.19
CA SER A 212 23.58 11.77 -10.84
C SER A 212 22.50 11.85 -9.76
N THR A 213 21.22 11.75 -10.11
CA THR A 213 20.10 11.87 -9.19
C THR A 213 19.68 10.50 -8.68
N TRP A 214 19.71 10.30 -7.37
CA TRP A 214 19.10 9.15 -6.71
C TRP A 214 17.61 9.39 -6.49
N TYR A 215 16.78 8.36 -6.57
CA TYR A 215 15.34 8.49 -6.35
C TYR A 215 14.69 7.20 -5.88
N ALA A 216 13.55 7.32 -5.22
CA ALA A 216 12.75 6.19 -4.78
C ALA A 216 11.27 6.57 -4.59
N TRP A 217 10.40 5.54 -4.66
CA TRP A 217 9.06 5.55 -4.06
C TRP A 217 9.08 4.69 -2.81
N PRO A 218 8.52 5.15 -1.68
CA PRO A 218 8.40 4.33 -0.48
C PRO A 218 7.27 3.30 -0.60
N GLY A 219 6.29 3.55 -1.49
CA GLY A 219 4.98 2.93 -1.47
C GLY A 219 4.08 3.52 -0.37
N CYS A 220 2.93 2.92 -0.14
CA CYS A 220 2.10 3.27 1.00
C CYS A 220 2.67 2.64 2.28
N PRO A 221 2.68 3.37 3.44
CA PRO A 221 3.25 2.87 4.68
C PRO A 221 2.35 1.87 5.41
N GLU A 222 1.09 1.75 5.00
CA GLU A 222 0.11 0.78 5.50
C GLU A 222 -0.92 0.44 4.42
N GLY A 223 -1.21 -0.85 4.21
CA GLY A 223 -2.17 -1.30 3.22
C GLY A 223 -3.62 -0.97 3.59
N ARG A 224 -4.45 -0.66 2.58
CA ARG A 224 -5.86 -0.31 2.73
C ARG A 224 -6.80 -1.39 2.18
N GLY A 225 -6.26 -2.31 1.39
CA GLY A 225 -7.01 -3.37 0.74
C GLY A 225 -6.14 -4.53 0.27
N PHE A 226 -6.78 -5.51 -0.36
CA PHE A 226 -6.09 -6.70 -0.90
C PHE A 226 -5.34 -6.44 -2.21
N ASP A 227 -5.34 -5.26 -2.72
CA ASP A 227 -4.47 -4.74 -3.78
C ASP A 227 -3.13 -4.20 -3.23
N GLU A 228 -3.06 -3.98 -1.92
CA GLU A 228 -1.89 -3.47 -1.21
C GLU A 228 -1.38 -4.48 -0.17
N THR A 229 -1.20 -5.73 -0.56
CA THR A 229 -0.78 -6.83 0.33
C THR A 229 0.67 -6.78 0.76
N GLY A 230 1.00 -7.57 1.78
CA GLY A 230 2.35 -7.78 2.29
C GLY A 230 2.87 -6.67 3.19
N GLU A 231 4.16 -6.73 3.46
CA GLU A 231 4.82 -5.75 4.32
C GLU A 231 4.86 -4.37 3.65
N LYS A 232 4.51 -3.34 4.42
CA LYS A 232 4.54 -1.93 4.02
C LYS A 232 5.59 -1.19 4.83
N THR A 233 6.30 -0.27 4.17
CA THR A 233 7.47 0.37 4.75
C THR A 233 7.56 1.85 4.40
N VAL A 234 8.41 2.55 5.13
CA VAL A 234 8.92 3.88 4.80
C VAL A 234 10.41 3.79 4.49
N ASN A 235 10.95 4.75 3.76
CA ASN A 235 12.37 4.79 3.38
C ASN A 235 13.18 5.63 4.38
N ILE A 236 14.31 5.10 4.82
CA ILE A 236 15.36 5.82 5.52
C ILE A 236 16.55 5.89 4.58
N VAL A 237 16.91 7.11 4.17
CA VAL A 237 17.92 7.38 3.16
C VAL A 237 19.11 8.07 3.82
N GLU A 238 20.30 7.61 3.54
CA GLU A 238 21.55 8.25 3.93
C GLU A 238 22.26 8.73 2.67
N LEU A 239 22.53 10.04 2.61
CA LEU A 239 23.10 10.73 1.47
C LEU A 239 24.36 11.50 1.88
N ASP A 240 25.47 11.24 1.22
CA ASP A 240 26.74 11.95 1.40
C ASP A 240 27.44 12.24 0.06
N ASP A 241 28.71 12.60 0.07
CA ASP A 241 29.47 12.87 -1.15
C ASP A 241 29.92 11.59 -1.88
N GLU A 242 29.91 10.45 -1.20
CA GLU A 242 30.29 9.16 -1.77
C GLU A 242 29.11 8.47 -2.46
N GLY A 243 27.85 8.81 -2.06
CA GLY A 243 26.68 8.23 -2.67
C GLY A 243 25.41 8.33 -1.83
N CYS A 244 24.51 7.40 -2.11
CA CYS A 244 23.20 7.29 -1.45
C CYS A 244 22.93 5.83 -1.07
N THR A 245 22.47 5.61 0.14
CA THR A 245 21.97 4.31 0.58
C THR A 245 20.54 4.41 1.06
N LEU A 246 19.79 3.32 0.94
CA LEU A 246 18.40 3.25 1.35
C LEU A 246 18.17 1.97 2.13
N ARG A 247 17.54 2.09 3.27
CA ARG A 247 16.93 0.99 4.02
C ARG A 247 15.48 1.31 4.32
N THR A 248 14.70 0.29 4.60
CA THR A 248 13.27 0.41 4.89
C THR A 248 12.98 0.12 6.36
N ALA A 249 11.89 0.71 6.88
CA ALA A 249 11.35 0.39 8.20
C ALA A 249 9.83 0.28 8.11
N SER A 250 9.26 -0.74 8.77
CA SER A 250 7.81 -0.87 8.88
C SER A 250 7.29 -0.07 10.07
N ILE A 251 6.19 0.65 9.81
CA ILE A 251 5.39 1.36 10.82
C ILE A 251 3.91 0.97 10.75
N ALA A 252 3.59 -0.03 9.91
CA ALA A 252 2.24 -0.54 9.74
C ALA A 252 1.71 -1.21 11.02
N SER A 253 0.43 -1.03 11.31
CA SER A 253 -0.25 -1.75 12.38
C SER A 253 -0.64 -3.16 11.97
N ARG A 254 -1.05 -3.34 10.70
CA ARG A 254 -1.57 -4.58 10.13
C ARG A 254 -1.16 -4.75 8.69
N LYS A 255 -1.18 -6.01 8.25
CA LYS A 255 -0.99 -6.38 6.84
C LYS A 255 -2.29 -6.92 6.25
N TYR A 256 -2.44 -6.76 4.96
CA TYR A 256 -3.38 -7.52 4.14
C TYR A 256 -2.61 -8.66 3.49
N GLU A 257 -3.11 -9.89 3.65
CA GLU A 257 -2.47 -11.08 3.10
C GLU A 257 -3.46 -11.93 2.29
N ILE A 258 -3.01 -12.48 1.18
CA ILE A 258 -3.77 -13.46 0.39
C ILE A 258 -3.06 -14.80 0.50
N LEU A 259 -3.77 -15.81 0.96
CA LEU A 259 -3.24 -17.14 1.17
C LEU A 259 -4.02 -18.16 0.35
N ASP A 260 -3.35 -18.86 -0.55
CA ASP A 260 -3.89 -20.02 -1.28
C ASP A 260 -3.69 -21.30 -0.47
N VAL A 261 -4.80 -21.97 -0.12
CA VAL A 261 -4.79 -23.20 0.66
C VAL A 261 -5.36 -24.35 -0.17
N ASN A 262 -4.53 -25.32 -0.51
CA ASN A 262 -4.95 -26.51 -1.21
C ASN A 262 -5.59 -27.53 -0.26
N VAL A 263 -6.85 -27.88 -0.52
CA VAL A 263 -7.65 -28.78 0.31
C VAL A 263 -7.93 -30.16 -0.33
N THR A 264 -7.18 -30.53 -1.37
CA THR A 264 -7.40 -31.78 -2.12
C THR A 264 -7.35 -33.05 -1.24
N SER A 265 -6.47 -33.07 -0.26
CA SER A 265 -6.21 -34.25 0.58
C SER A 265 -6.39 -33.98 2.08
N SER A 266 -6.99 -32.84 2.44
CA SER A 266 -7.14 -32.42 3.84
C SER A 266 -8.53 -31.86 4.10
N ASP A 267 -8.99 -31.97 5.35
CA ASP A 267 -10.11 -31.17 5.82
C ASP A 267 -9.77 -29.67 5.69
N PRO A 268 -10.64 -28.82 5.11
CA PRO A 268 -10.36 -27.42 4.91
C PRO A 268 -10.00 -26.66 6.20
N LEU A 269 -10.62 -26.97 7.33
CA LEU A 269 -10.32 -26.35 8.61
C LEU A 269 -8.90 -26.67 9.05
N LEU A 270 -8.51 -27.94 8.98
CA LEU A 270 -7.17 -28.40 9.34
C LEU A 270 -6.11 -27.79 8.39
N ALA A 271 -6.40 -27.75 7.10
CA ALA A 271 -5.50 -27.19 6.10
C ALA A 271 -5.20 -25.71 6.37
N VAL A 272 -6.22 -24.92 6.75
CA VAL A 272 -6.02 -23.51 7.15
C VAL A 272 -5.27 -23.41 8.47
N HIS A 273 -5.64 -24.20 9.48
CA HIS A 273 -4.98 -24.18 10.79
C HIS A 273 -3.46 -24.39 10.69
N THR A 274 -3.00 -25.22 9.78
CA THR A 274 -1.55 -25.46 9.59
C THR A 274 -0.78 -24.27 9.05
N GLN A 275 -1.49 -23.24 8.56
CA GLN A 275 -0.89 -22.00 8.03
C GLN A 275 -0.92 -20.85 9.05
N LEU A 276 -1.57 -21.02 10.21
CA LEU A 276 -1.67 -19.98 11.22
C LEU A 276 -0.30 -19.72 11.87
N THR A 277 -0.04 -18.44 12.14
CA THR A 277 1.13 -17.96 12.89
C THR A 277 0.67 -17.02 14.01
N ASP A 278 1.55 -16.65 14.92
CA ASP A 278 1.23 -15.69 15.99
C ASP A 278 0.83 -14.30 15.44
N GLU A 279 1.19 -14.00 14.19
CA GLU A 279 0.87 -12.73 13.53
C GLU A 279 -0.53 -12.69 12.93
N THR A 280 -1.13 -13.84 12.58
CA THR A 280 -2.42 -13.91 11.86
C THR A 280 -3.55 -13.23 12.62
N VAL A 281 -3.57 -13.29 13.95
CA VAL A 281 -4.59 -12.63 14.80
C VAL A 281 -4.59 -11.11 14.66
N ARG A 282 -3.47 -10.53 14.28
CA ARG A 282 -3.33 -9.09 14.09
C ARG A 282 -3.76 -8.66 12.69
N ASP A 283 -3.58 -9.50 11.70
CA ASP A 283 -3.62 -9.13 10.30
C ASP A 283 -4.95 -9.47 9.61
N ILE A 284 -5.13 -9.02 8.37
CA ILE A 284 -6.34 -9.18 7.56
C ILE A 284 -6.03 -10.17 6.45
N TYR A 285 -6.77 -11.27 6.42
CA TYR A 285 -6.51 -12.36 5.47
C TYR A 285 -7.67 -12.58 4.50
N ARG A 286 -7.31 -12.82 3.24
CA ARG A 286 -8.16 -13.47 2.25
C ARG A 286 -7.61 -14.86 2.00
N ILE A 287 -8.34 -15.89 2.43
CA ILE A 287 -7.98 -17.28 2.18
C ILE A 287 -8.76 -17.78 0.97
N ILE A 288 -8.03 -18.27 -0.03
CA ILE A 288 -8.57 -18.85 -1.25
C ILE A 288 -8.38 -20.36 -1.14
N LEU A 289 -9.49 -21.08 -0.94
CA LEU A 289 -9.45 -22.55 -0.96
C LEU A 289 -9.31 -23.02 -2.40
N SER A 290 -8.33 -23.85 -2.67
CA SER A 290 -8.06 -24.43 -3.99
C SER A 290 -7.95 -25.94 -3.95
N GLY A 291 -7.87 -26.59 -5.10
CA GLY A 291 -7.75 -28.05 -5.22
C GLY A 291 -9.06 -28.75 -5.51
N GLU A 292 -9.08 -30.09 -5.34
CA GLU A 292 -10.21 -30.94 -5.68
C GLU A 292 -10.96 -31.41 -4.44
N VAL A 293 -12.29 -31.27 -4.48
CA VAL A 293 -13.20 -31.65 -3.37
C VAL A 293 -14.34 -32.54 -3.87
N ASP A 294 -14.93 -33.33 -2.98
CA ASP A 294 -16.08 -34.17 -3.30
C ASP A 294 -17.40 -33.37 -3.26
N SER A 295 -17.43 -32.27 -2.52
CA SER A 295 -18.54 -31.29 -2.47
C SER A 295 -18.02 -29.92 -2.05
N ALA A 296 -18.77 -28.85 -2.28
CA ALA A 296 -18.35 -27.51 -1.89
C ALA A 296 -18.09 -27.40 -0.37
N PRO A 297 -17.01 -26.76 0.06
CA PRO A 297 -16.78 -26.49 1.48
C PRO A 297 -17.84 -25.56 2.05
N ASP A 298 -18.18 -25.76 3.31
CA ASP A 298 -19.07 -24.88 4.06
C ASP A 298 -18.28 -23.67 4.56
N LEU A 299 -18.34 -22.57 3.81
CA LEU A 299 -17.60 -21.35 4.13
C LEU A 299 -18.10 -20.67 5.40
N ASN A 300 -19.39 -20.78 5.75
CA ASN A 300 -19.95 -20.19 6.96
C ASN A 300 -19.41 -20.91 8.20
N LYS A 301 -19.42 -22.23 8.19
CA LYS A 301 -18.85 -23.06 9.26
C LYS A 301 -17.34 -22.83 9.38
N LEU A 302 -16.61 -22.75 8.26
CA LEU A 302 -15.19 -22.44 8.26
C LEU A 302 -14.91 -21.06 8.85
N ARG A 303 -15.65 -20.05 8.44
CA ARG A 303 -15.53 -18.69 8.98
C ARG A 303 -15.75 -18.69 10.49
N HIS A 304 -16.83 -19.29 10.97
CA HIS A 304 -17.16 -19.33 12.39
C HIS A 304 -16.04 -19.97 13.24
N ASN A 305 -15.39 -21.01 12.72
CA ASN A 305 -14.30 -21.70 13.43
C ASN A 305 -12.93 -21.03 13.31
N LEU A 306 -12.78 -20.07 12.36
CA LEU A 306 -11.49 -19.46 12.04
C LEU A 306 -11.42 -17.98 12.39
N GLU A 307 -12.56 -17.27 12.52
CA GLU A 307 -12.60 -15.80 12.63
C GLU A 307 -11.82 -15.26 13.84
N GLU A 308 -11.71 -16.01 14.92
CA GLU A 308 -10.95 -15.60 16.12
C GLU A 308 -9.43 -15.55 15.91
N PHE A 309 -8.91 -16.23 14.87
CA PHE A 309 -7.49 -16.26 14.55
C PHE A 309 -7.03 -15.12 13.64
N PHE A 310 -7.94 -14.20 13.26
CA PHE A 310 -7.65 -13.09 12.34
C PHE A 310 -8.30 -11.80 12.83
N PHE A 311 -7.69 -10.68 12.54
CA PHE A 311 -8.41 -9.40 12.72
C PHE A 311 -9.64 -9.35 11.80
N GLU A 312 -9.46 -9.73 10.51
CA GLU A 312 -10.57 -9.94 9.57
C GLU A 312 -10.24 -11.09 8.63
N LEU A 313 -11.24 -11.92 8.33
CA LEU A 313 -11.11 -13.08 7.47
C LEU A 313 -12.12 -13.01 6.31
N GLN A 314 -11.61 -13.05 5.09
CA GLN A 314 -12.39 -13.31 3.88
C GLN A 314 -12.07 -14.71 3.36
N LEU A 315 -13.10 -15.51 3.10
CA LEU A 315 -12.95 -16.84 2.50
C LEU A 315 -13.45 -16.80 1.06
N ARG A 316 -12.68 -17.36 0.14
CA ARG A 316 -13.08 -17.61 -1.25
C ARG A 316 -12.91 -19.08 -1.60
N ASP A 317 -13.90 -19.64 -2.29
CA ASP A 317 -13.87 -21.03 -2.76
C ASP A 317 -13.56 -21.09 -4.25
N ASN A 318 -12.32 -21.48 -4.57
CA ASN A 318 -11.84 -21.79 -5.92
C ASN A 318 -11.60 -23.30 -6.11
N THR A 319 -12.19 -24.17 -5.26
CA THR A 319 -12.03 -25.61 -5.40
C THR A 319 -12.80 -26.12 -6.62
N ARG A 320 -12.43 -27.30 -7.10
CA ARG A 320 -13.07 -27.97 -8.23
C ARG A 320 -13.63 -29.32 -7.78
N LEU A 321 -14.64 -29.83 -8.49
CA LEU A 321 -15.18 -31.14 -8.24
C LEU A 321 -14.14 -32.19 -8.65
N ARG A 322 -13.88 -33.15 -7.74
CA ARG A 322 -12.98 -34.27 -8.03
C ARG A 322 -13.55 -35.13 -9.16
N GLN A 323 -12.72 -35.52 -10.11
CA GLN A 323 -13.12 -36.32 -11.27
C GLN A 323 -13.83 -37.64 -10.85
N SER A 324 -13.34 -38.30 -9.79
CA SER A 324 -13.92 -39.55 -9.25
C SER A 324 -15.36 -39.41 -8.74
N VAL A 325 -15.81 -38.20 -8.44
CA VAL A 325 -17.22 -37.98 -8.01
C VAL A 325 -18.19 -38.29 -9.12
N TRP A 326 -17.82 -38.04 -10.38
CA TRP A 326 -18.65 -38.37 -11.54
C TRP A 326 -18.82 -39.89 -11.76
N GLU A 327 -17.91 -40.74 -11.26
CA GLU A 327 -18.05 -42.19 -11.31
C GLU A 327 -19.22 -42.67 -10.47
N LYS A 328 -19.59 -41.92 -9.42
CA LYS A 328 -20.74 -42.21 -8.56
C LYS A 328 -22.11 -41.98 -9.25
N ALA A 329 -22.12 -41.43 -10.46
CA ALA A 329 -23.35 -41.22 -11.27
C ALA A 329 -24.06 -42.58 -11.60
N GLY A 330 -23.39 -43.71 -11.46
CA GLY A 330 -24.00 -45.04 -11.66
C GLY A 330 -24.63 -45.67 -10.37
N GLU A 331 -24.48 -45.04 -9.22
CA GLU A 331 -25.02 -45.55 -7.97
C GLU A 331 -26.54 -45.35 -7.90
N ASP A 332 -27.27 -46.36 -7.38
CA ASP A 332 -28.71 -46.26 -7.13
C ASP A 332 -29.03 -45.52 -5.82
N THR A 333 -28.66 -44.24 -5.84
CA THR A 333 -28.83 -43.31 -4.72
C THR A 333 -29.35 -41.98 -5.23
N LEU A 334 -29.91 -41.13 -4.36
CA LEU A 334 -30.32 -39.77 -4.75
C LEU A 334 -29.14 -38.97 -5.30
N ARG A 335 -27.94 -39.13 -4.72
CA ARG A 335 -26.68 -38.52 -5.21
C ARG A 335 -26.33 -39.04 -6.60
N GLY A 336 -26.38 -40.35 -6.81
CA GLY A 336 -26.08 -40.97 -8.11
C GLY A 336 -27.02 -40.47 -9.20
N LEU A 337 -28.31 -40.44 -8.94
CA LEU A 337 -29.32 -39.90 -9.87
C LEU A 337 -29.10 -38.40 -10.19
N PHE A 338 -28.76 -37.62 -9.19
CA PHE A 338 -28.45 -36.20 -9.36
C PHE A 338 -27.21 -36.01 -10.25
N LEU A 339 -26.12 -36.71 -9.94
CA LEU A 339 -24.87 -36.68 -10.72
C LEU A 339 -25.07 -37.19 -12.14
N MET A 340 -25.84 -38.26 -12.34
CA MET A 340 -26.17 -38.78 -13.67
C MET A 340 -26.79 -37.72 -14.56
N LYS A 341 -27.79 -36.98 -14.05
CA LYS A 341 -28.45 -35.91 -14.79
C LYS A 341 -27.54 -34.74 -15.13
N LEU A 342 -26.60 -34.39 -14.25
CA LEU A 342 -25.62 -33.34 -14.49
C LEU A 342 -24.54 -33.78 -15.46
N ARG A 343 -24.05 -35.04 -15.35
CA ARG A 343 -23.05 -35.59 -16.26
C ARG A 343 -23.56 -35.61 -17.69
N ASP A 344 -24.81 -36.00 -17.94
CA ASP A 344 -25.42 -35.95 -19.28
C ASP A 344 -25.41 -34.52 -19.89
N LYS A 345 -25.60 -33.49 -19.04
CA LYS A 345 -25.46 -32.08 -19.45
C LYS A 345 -24.00 -31.69 -19.68
N TYR A 346 -23.11 -32.13 -18.79
CA TYR A 346 -21.67 -31.84 -18.90
C TYR A 346 -21.05 -32.38 -20.18
N ASP A 347 -21.39 -33.64 -20.54
CA ASP A 347 -20.91 -34.28 -21.76
C ASP A 347 -21.45 -33.60 -23.04
N ARG A 348 -22.61 -32.95 -22.96
CA ARG A 348 -23.23 -32.17 -24.07
C ARG A 348 -22.79 -30.70 -24.08
N ALA A 349 -22.09 -30.22 -23.07
CA ALA A 349 -21.69 -28.81 -22.98
C ALA A 349 -20.75 -28.39 -24.12
N ARG A 350 -21.04 -27.25 -24.74
CA ARG A 350 -20.35 -26.74 -25.93
C ARG A 350 -19.22 -25.78 -25.62
N SER A 351 -19.06 -25.36 -24.35
CA SER A 351 -18.01 -24.44 -23.92
C SER A 351 -17.49 -24.80 -22.52
N ASP A 352 -16.27 -24.38 -22.21
CA ASP A 352 -15.68 -24.53 -20.88
C ASP A 352 -16.45 -23.75 -19.82
N ALA A 353 -17.03 -22.60 -20.16
CA ALA A 353 -17.88 -21.83 -19.28
C ALA A 353 -19.18 -22.58 -18.91
N GLU A 354 -19.75 -23.35 -19.83
CA GLU A 354 -20.93 -24.19 -19.57
C GLU A 354 -20.55 -25.39 -18.69
N ARG A 355 -19.43 -26.06 -18.97
CA ARG A 355 -18.88 -27.15 -18.13
C ARG A 355 -18.62 -26.67 -16.71
N SER A 356 -17.96 -25.53 -16.53
CA SER A 356 -17.67 -24.94 -15.22
C SER A 356 -18.96 -24.67 -14.42
N ARG A 357 -20.01 -24.14 -15.06
CA ARG A 357 -21.32 -23.94 -14.40
C ARG A 357 -21.96 -25.25 -13.95
N ILE A 358 -21.84 -26.32 -14.75
CA ILE A 358 -22.39 -27.63 -14.40
C ILE A 358 -21.60 -28.26 -13.23
N GLU A 359 -20.29 -28.14 -13.24
CA GLU A 359 -19.43 -28.56 -12.10
C GLU A 359 -19.80 -27.80 -10.83
N GLN A 360 -19.99 -26.49 -10.93
CA GLN A 360 -20.40 -25.67 -9.79
C GLN A 360 -21.78 -26.09 -9.27
N ALA A 361 -22.73 -26.38 -10.15
CA ALA A 361 -24.05 -26.90 -9.77
C ALA A 361 -23.93 -28.28 -9.09
N ALA A 362 -23.03 -29.16 -9.57
CA ALA A 362 -22.80 -30.45 -8.93
C ALA A 362 -22.22 -30.29 -7.53
N ARG A 363 -21.22 -29.41 -7.35
CA ARG A 363 -20.62 -29.14 -6.04
C ARG A 363 -21.64 -28.65 -5.01
N TRP A 364 -22.43 -27.66 -5.38
CA TRP A 364 -23.46 -27.11 -4.48
C TRP A 364 -24.60 -28.08 -4.21
N GLY A 365 -25.07 -28.80 -5.23
CA GLY A 365 -26.11 -29.79 -5.06
C GLY A 365 -25.67 -30.96 -4.18
N LEU A 366 -24.41 -31.39 -4.28
CA LEU A 366 -23.86 -32.42 -3.37
C LEU A 366 -23.74 -31.88 -1.95
N ALA A 367 -23.28 -30.63 -1.77
CA ALA A 367 -23.23 -30.01 -0.46
C ALA A 367 -24.64 -29.91 0.19
N ALA A 368 -25.66 -29.54 -0.57
CA ALA A 368 -27.04 -29.50 -0.10
C ALA A 368 -27.57 -30.90 0.27
N LEU A 369 -27.22 -31.93 -0.50
CA LEU A 369 -27.59 -33.32 -0.19
C LEU A 369 -26.90 -33.88 1.05
N ASP A 370 -25.77 -33.28 1.46
CA ASP A 370 -25.07 -33.65 2.72
C ASP A 370 -25.69 -32.96 3.96
N ASN A 371 -26.90 -32.43 3.86
CA ASN A 371 -27.60 -31.66 4.92
C ASN A 371 -26.79 -30.47 5.48
N ARG A 372 -26.00 -29.83 4.64
CA ARG A 372 -25.32 -28.58 5.01
C ARG A 372 -26.32 -27.44 4.89
N GLU A 373 -26.60 -26.78 6.00
CA GLU A 373 -27.43 -25.58 6.04
C GLU A 373 -26.76 -24.48 5.25
N GLU A 374 -27.45 -23.90 4.27
CA GLU A 374 -27.07 -22.77 3.41
C GLU A 374 -25.83 -22.95 2.51
N VAL A 375 -26.10 -23.23 1.24
CA VAL A 375 -25.14 -23.00 0.15
C VAL A 375 -25.30 -21.54 -0.29
N VAL A 376 -24.55 -20.64 0.32
CA VAL A 376 -24.58 -19.21 -0.04
C VAL A 376 -23.69 -18.98 -1.25
N ARG A 377 -24.27 -18.34 -2.28
CA ARG A 377 -23.54 -17.81 -3.43
C ARG A 377 -22.85 -16.51 -3.02
N HIS A 378 -21.55 -16.52 -2.83
CA HIS A 378 -20.78 -15.27 -2.81
C HIS A 378 -20.52 -14.87 -4.27
N GLU A 379 -21.44 -14.13 -4.86
CA GLU A 379 -21.18 -13.30 -6.03
C GLU A 379 -20.41 -12.07 -5.53
N ASP A 380 -19.38 -11.72 -6.27
CA ASP A 380 -18.48 -10.58 -6.02
C ASP A 380 -19.21 -9.33 -5.51
N GLN A 381 -18.87 -8.88 -4.31
CA GLN A 381 -19.00 -7.52 -3.85
C GLN A 381 -17.63 -6.88 -3.76
#